data_fbe5e18616b2f4f53e74bba3b7a67841
#
_entry.id   fbe5e18616b2f4f53e74bba3b7a67841
#
_cell.length_a   1.000
_cell.length_b   1.000
_cell.length_c   1.000
_cell.angle_alpha   90.00
_cell.angle_beta   90.00
_cell.angle_gamma   90.00
#
_symmetry.space_group_name_H-M   'P 1'
#
loop_
_entity.id
_entity.type
_entity.pdbx_description
1 polymer ?
#
loop_
_entity_poly.entity_id
_entity_poly.type
_entity_poly.pdbx_seq_one_letter_code
_entity_poly.pdbx_strand_id
1 'polypeptide(L)'
;MDFLDLLQKWNKVYNLTAVRNPQEMLTHHLLDSLAAVPALQRHLATQPGAARLLDVGCGGGLPGVVFAICCPQLTVHCVDTVAKKAAFIQQAAASLHLPNLTGIHARVESLTGPYAVVSSRAFAALADFTAWSRSAIAADGVWLAMKGKQPDDEIAALDAQIAQVFHVEPLTVPGLDAQRCIVWLRPVRAA
;
A
#
# COMPACT_ATOMS: atom_id res chain seq x y z
N MET A 1 -10.52 -10.16 -18.43
CA MET A 1 -11.02 -9.10 -17.52
C MET A 1 -9.82 -8.54 -16.84
N ASP A 2 -9.56 -7.25 -16.94
CA ASP A 2 -8.45 -6.61 -16.24
C ASP A 2 -8.85 -6.13 -14.83
N PHE A 3 -7.90 -5.59 -14.08
CA PHE A 3 -8.14 -5.17 -12.71
C PHE A 3 -9.16 -4.02 -12.60
N LEU A 4 -9.13 -3.06 -13.54
CA LEU A 4 -10.06 -1.93 -13.51
C LEU A 4 -11.51 -2.37 -13.78
N ASP A 5 -11.71 -3.27 -14.73
CA ASP A 5 -13.04 -3.84 -15.01
C ASP A 5 -13.60 -4.54 -13.78
N LEU A 6 -12.75 -5.33 -13.10
CA LEU A 6 -13.12 -6.03 -11.89
C LEU A 6 -13.48 -5.06 -10.76
N LEU A 7 -12.63 -4.04 -10.54
CA LEU A 7 -12.85 -3.00 -9.54
C LEU A 7 -14.15 -2.24 -9.81
N GLN A 8 -14.41 -1.82 -11.05
CA GLN A 8 -15.65 -1.13 -11.44
C GLN A 8 -16.89 -2.00 -11.19
N LYS A 9 -16.83 -3.28 -11.57
CA LYS A 9 -17.95 -4.22 -11.37
C LYS A 9 -18.28 -4.35 -9.88
N TRP A 10 -17.29 -4.57 -9.06
CA TRP A 10 -17.49 -4.75 -7.60
C TRP A 10 -17.83 -3.43 -6.90
N ASN A 11 -17.30 -2.30 -7.35
CA ASN A 11 -17.58 -1.00 -6.75
C ASN A 11 -19.05 -0.59 -6.87
N LYS A 12 -19.75 -1.04 -7.92
CA LYS A 12 -21.21 -0.81 -8.09
C LYS A 12 -22.05 -1.41 -6.97
N VAL A 13 -21.57 -2.51 -6.36
CA VAL A 13 -22.29 -3.26 -5.33
C VAL A 13 -21.78 -2.96 -3.92
N TYR A 14 -20.45 -2.85 -3.76
CA TYR A 14 -19.81 -2.88 -2.45
C TYR A 14 -19.18 -1.55 -2.02
N ASN A 15 -19.19 -0.51 -2.86
CA ASN A 15 -18.56 0.79 -2.56
C ASN A 15 -17.11 0.63 -2.07
N LEU A 16 -16.28 -0.03 -2.87
CA LEU A 16 -14.87 -0.28 -2.54
C LEU A 16 -14.02 0.99 -2.56
N THR A 17 -14.43 1.96 -3.40
CA THR A 17 -13.80 3.28 -3.56
C THR A 17 -14.86 4.34 -3.79
N ALA A 18 -14.56 5.60 -3.38
CA ALA A 18 -15.40 6.76 -3.63
C ALA A 18 -15.39 7.21 -5.10
N VAL A 19 -14.31 6.92 -5.84
CA VAL A 19 -14.18 7.25 -7.27
C VAL A 19 -15.05 6.32 -8.09
N ARG A 20 -15.94 6.88 -8.90
CA ARG A 20 -16.91 6.11 -9.71
C ARG A 20 -16.71 6.29 -11.21
N ASN A 21 -16.12 7.40 -11.63
CA ASN A 21 -15.83 7.65 -13.05
C ASN A 21 -14.68 6.76 -13.53
N PRO A 22 -14.83 6.01 -14.65
CA PRO A 22 -13.78 5.14 -15.16
C PRO A 22 -12.46 5.84 -15.51
N GLN A 23 -12.53 7.06 -16.04
CA GLN A 23 -11.33 7.84 -16.37
C GLN A 23 -10.59 8.27 -15.10
N GLU A 24 -11.34 8.68 -14.07
CA GLU A 24 -10.77 9.02 -12.77
C GLU A 24 -10.19 7.78 -12.07
N MET A 25 -10.83 6.60 -12.22
CA MET A 25 -10.26 5.34 -11.71
C MET A 25 -8.93 5.01 -12.38
N LEU A 26 -8.79 5.29 -13.67
CA LEU A 26 -7.52 5.09 -14.36
C LEU A 26 -6.42 5.97 -13.75
N THR A 27 -6.67 7.28 -13.63
CA THR A 27 -5.64 8.23 -13.16
C THR A 27 -5.42 8.18 -11.66
N HIS A 28 -6.50 8.29 -10.85
CA HIS A 28 -6.40 8.41 -9.39
C HIS A 28 -6.18 7.06 -8.68
N HIS A 29 -6.37 5.93 -9.37
CA HIS A 29 -6.18 4.61 -8.78
C HIS A 29 -5.04 3.85 -9.44
N LEU A 30 -5.16 3.54 -10.73
CA LEU A 30 -4.18 2.68 -11.39
C LEU A 30 -2.86 3.41 -11.62
N LEU A 31 -2.87 4.57 -12.29
CA LEU A 31 -1.65 5.32 -12.59
C LEU A 31 -0.98 5.87 -11.33
N ASP A 32 -1.78 6.31 -10.35
CA ASP A 32 -1.28 6.74 -9.05
C ASP A 32 -0.52 5.60 -8.34
N SER A 33 -1.08 4.38 -8.32
CA SER A 33 -0.41 3.21 -7.74
C SER A 33 0.81 2.76 -8.57
N LEU A 34 0.72 2.81 -9.90
CA LEU A 34 1.82 2.46 -10.80
C LEU A 34 3.01 3.41 -10.63
N ALA A 35 2.78 4.68 -10.34
CA ALA A 35 3.85 5.66 -10.11
C ALA A 35 4.77 5.27 -8.94
N ALA A 36 4.28 4.50 -7.96
CA ALA A 36 5.07 4.02 -6.84
C ALA A 36 5.87 2.74 -7.15
N VAL A 37 5.56 2.03 -8.23
CA VAL A 37 6.20 0.74 -8.57
C VAL A 37 7.71 0.87 -8.79
N PRO A 38 8.23 1.86 -9.55
CA PRO A 38 9.69 1.99 -9.73
C PRO A 38 10.44 2.19 -8.43
N ALA A 39 9.87 2.97 -7.50
CA ALA A 39 10.45 3.22 -6.18
C ALA A 39 10.50 1.93 -5.34
N LEU A 40 9.39 1.18 -5.33
CA LEU A 40 9.32 -0.13 -4.67
C LEU A 40 10.34 -1.12 -5.27
N GLN A 41 10.43 -1.22 -6.59
CA GLN A 41 11.37 -2.12 -7.26
C GLN A 41 12.83 -1.78 -6.95
N ARG A 42 13.20 -0.50 -6.92
CA ARG A 42 14.54 -0.06 -6.51
C ARG A 42 14.86 -0.50 -5.07
N HIS A 43 13.89 -0.34 -4.15
CA HIS A 43 14.06 -0.78 -2.77
C HIS A 43 14.22 -2.30 -2.70
N LEU A 44 13.37 -3.07 -3.35
CA LEU A 44 13.44 -4.54 -3.35
C LEU A 44 14.74 -5.07 -3.95
N ALA A 45 15.31 -4.40 -4.94
CA ALA A 45 16.60 -4.79 -5.54
C ALA A 45 17.77 -4.71 -4.54
N THR A 46 17.62 -3.99 -3.45
CA THR A 46 18.62 -3.91 -2.37
C THR A 46 18.42 -4.96 -1.27
N GLN A 47 17.32 -5.73 -1.33
CA GLN A 47 16.97 -6.71 -0.30
C GLN A 47 17.33 -8.13 -0.76
N PRO A 48 18.00 -8.93 0.04
CA PRO A 48 18.27 -10.33 -0.28
C PRO A 48 17.03 -11.20 -0.08
N GLY A 49 16.70 -12.05 -1.07
CA GLY A 49 15.70 -13.10 -0.95
C GLY A 49 14.26 -12.67 -1.25
N ALA A 50 13.32 -13.55 -0.92
CA ALA A 50 11.90 -13.35 -1.16
C ALA A 50 11.30 -12.36 -0.14
N ALA A 51 10.87 -11.21 -0.61
CA ALA A 51 10.27 -10.18 0.23
C ALA A 51 8.76 -10.39 0.40
N ARG A 52 8.24 -9.96 1.58
CA ARG A 52 6.80 -9.88 1.86
C ARG A 52 6.41 -8.41 2.05
N LEU A 53 5.30 -8.02 1.44
CA LEU A 53 4.70 -6.69 1.59
C LEU A 53 3.32 -6.81 2.22
N LEU A 54 3.02 -5.92 3.18
CA LEU A 54 1.68 -5.74 3.74
C LEU A 54 1.14 -4.39 3.29
N ASP A 55 0.01 -4.38 2.56
CA ASP A 55 -0.71 -3.16 2.20
C ASP A 55 -1.88 -2.93 3.17
N VAL A 56 -1.81 -1.84 3.94
CA VAL A 56 -2.70 -1.57 5.07
C VAL A 56 -3.83 -0.62 4.67
N GLY A 57 -5.08 -1.03 4.99
CA GLY A 57 -6.26 -0.27 4.61
C GLY A 57 -6.47 -0.26 3.09
N CYS A 58 -6.20 -1.39 2.45
CA CYS A 58 -6.07 -1.52 1.00
C CYS A 58 -7.34 -1.17 0.21
N GLY A 59 -8.52 -1.12 0.85
CA GLY A 59 -9.78 -0.74 0.20
C GLY A 59 -10.07 -1.56 -1.06
N GLY A 60 -10.05 -0.92 -2.21
CA GLY A 60 -10.16 -1.55 -3.52
C GLY A 60 -8.87 -2.22 -4.02
N GLY A 61 -7.93 -2.55 -3.13
CA GLY A 61 -6.68 -3.24 -3.47
C GLY A 61 -5.57 -2.35 -3.98
N LEU A 62 -5.54 -1.10 -3.58
CA LEU A 62 -4.61 -0.12 -4.12
C LEU A 62 -3.74 0.51 -3.01
N PRO A 63 -2.43 0.41 -3.12
CA PRO A 63 -1.61 -0.04 -4.27
C PRO A 63 -1.34 -1.55 -4.34
N GLY A 64 -1.72 -2.37 -3.34
CA GLY A 64 -1.28 -3.75 -3.17
C GLY A 64 -1.48 -4.66 -4.38
N VAL A 65 -2.66 -4.63 -5.03
CA VAL A 65 -2.91 -5.44 -6.25
C VAL A 65 -1.98 -5.03 -7.39
N VAL A 66 -1.74 -3.73 -7.56
CA VAL A 66 -0.81 -3.22 -8.59
C VAL A 66 0.62 -3.69 -8.30
N PHE A 67 1.03 -3.67 -7.04
CA PHE A 67 2.34 -4.20 -6.62
C PHE A 67 2.47 -5.70 -6.90
N ALA A 68 1.41 -6.48 -6.62
CA ALA A 68 1.41 -7.91 -6.92
C ALA A 68 1.53 -8.22 -8.41
N ILE A 69 0.87 -7.43 -9.27
CA ILE A 69 0.95 -7.56 -10.74
C ILE A 69 2.36 -7.21 -11.23
N CYS A 70 2.92 -6.09 -10.77
CA CYS A 70 4.19 -5.55 -11.28
C CYS A 70 5.44 -6.20 -10.66
N CYS A 71 5.29 -6.91 -9.54
CA CYS A 71 6.37 -7.55 -8.79
C CYS A 71 5.99 -9.00 -8.47
N PRO A 72 5.98 -9.94 -9.45
CA PRO A 72 5.48 -11.31 -9.24
C PRO A 72 6.29 -12.13 -8.22
N GLN A 73 7.55 -11.73 -7.94
CA GLN A 73 8.40 -12.32 -6.91
C GLN A 73 8.06 -11.84 -5.48
N LEU A 74 7.25 -10.76 -5.35
CA LEU A 74 6.87 -10.18 -4.07
C LEU A 74 5.61 -10.89 -3.54
N THR A 75 5.62 -11.40 -2.32
CA THR A 75 4.40 -11.87 -1.66
C THR A 75 3.66 -10.67 -1.09
N VAL A 76 2.46 -10.40 -1.59
CA VAL A 76 1.65 -9.23 -1.20
C VAL A 76 0.44 -9.68 -0.39
N HIS A 77 0.32 -9.14 0.82
CA HIS A 77 -0.86 -9.27 1.66
C HIS A 77 -1.56 -7.91 1.74
N CYS A 78 -2.85 -7.88 1.45
CA CYS A 78 -3.69 -6.69 1.56
C CYS A 78 -4.62 -6.86 2.75
N VAL A 79 -4.51 -6.01 3.77
CA VAL A 79 -5.35 -6.07 4.96
C VAL A 79 -6.37 -4.94 4.99
N ASP A 80 -7.62 -5.29 5.31
CA ASP A 80 -8.68 -4.31 5.58
C ASP A 80 -9.61 -4.84 6.70
N THR A 81 -10.16 -3.94 7.51
CA THR A 81 -11.12 -4.26 8.56
C THR A 81 -12.53 -4.56 8.02
N VAL A 82 -12.77 -4.28 6.75
CA VAL A 82 -14.05 -4.50 6.08
C VAL A 82 -14.01 -5.81 5.30
N ALA A 83 -14.73 -6.83 5.76
CA ALA A 83 -14.73 -8.18 5.19
C ALA A 83 -14.95 -8.22 3.66
N LYS A 84 -15.88 -7.42 3.15
CA LYS A 84 -16.16 -7.35 1.70
C LYS A 84 -15.00 -6.82 0.87
N LYS A 85 -14.12 -5.96 1.44
CA LYS A 85 -12.91 -5.47 0.78
C LYS A 85 -11.85 -6.56 0.71
N ALA A 86 -11.61 -7.28 1.82
CA ALA A 86 -10.72 -8.44 1.83
C ALA A 86 -11.19 -9.54 0.86
N ALA A 87 -12.50 -9.81 0.80
CA ALA A 87 -13.09 -10.76 -0.15
C ALA A 87 -12.88 -10.31 -1.62
N PHE A 88 -12.97 -9.01 -1.89
CA PHE A 88 -12.66 -8.47 -3.22
C PHE A 88 -11.20 -8.75 -3.63
N ILE A 89 -10.23 -8.59 -2.70
CA ILE A 89 -8.82 -8.89 -2.99
C ILE A 89 -8.63 -10.38 -3.32
N GLN A 90 -9.27 -11.27 -2.58
CA GLN A 90 -9.24 -12.71 -2.88
C GLN A 90 -9.82 -13.02 -4.25
N GLN A 91 -10.94 -12.38 -4.61
CA GLN A 91 -11.53 -12.50 -5.93
C GLN A 91 -10.60 -11.95 -7.02
N ALA A 92 -9.94 -10.81 -6.77
CA ALA A 92 -8.97 -10.24 -7.70
C ALA A 92 -7.76 -11.20 -7.90
N ALA A 93 -7.24 -11.76 -6.83
CA ALA A 93 -6.16 -12.75 -6.89
C ALA A 93 -6.52 -13.95 -7.78
N ALA A 94 -7.73 -14.50 -7.59
CA ALA A 94 -8.21 -15.63 -8.39
C ALA A 94 -8.46 -15.24 -9.86
N SER A 95 -9.16 -14.11 -10.10
CA SER A 95 -9.55 -13.70 -11.46
C SER A 95 -8.38 -13.24 -12.32
N LEU A 96 -7.34 -12.68 -11.70
CA LEU A 96 -6.15 -12.18 -12.39
C LEU A 96 -4.97 -13.17 -12.33
N HIS A 97 -5.20 -14.36 -11.77
CA HIS A 97 -4.17 -15.40 -11.61
C HIS A 97 -2.89 -14.91 -10.88
N LEU A 98 -3.10 -14.22 -9.74
CA LEU A 98 -2.02 -13.69 -8.91
C LEU A 98 -1.77 -14.59 -7.68
N PRO A 99 -0.94 -15.63 -7.79
CA PRO A 99 -0.66 -16.55 -6.69
C PRO A 99 0.10 -15.89 -5.52
N ASN A 100 0.69 -14.74 -5.78
CA ASN A 100 1.45 -13.94 -4.83
C ASN A 100 0.60 -12.89 -4.07
N LEU A 101 -0.74 -12.86 -4.27
CA LEU A 101 -1.64 -11.91 -3.64
C LEU A 101 -2.62 -12.59 -2.69
N THR A 102 -2.77 -12.06 -1.46
CA THR A 102 -3.74 -12.53 -0.47
C THR A 102 -4.48 -11.38 0.19
N GLY A 103 -5.82 -11.46 0.25
CA GLY A 103 -6.67 -10.56 1.02
C GLY A 103 -6.85 -11.05 2.46
N ILE A 104 -6.68 -10.17 3.43
CA ILE A 104 -6.78 -10.48 4.86
C ILE A 104 -7.87 -9.59 5.49
N HIS A 105 -8.88 -10.20 6.11
CA HIS A 105 -9.86 -9.48 6.91
C HIS A 105 -9.38 -9.47 8.37
N ALA A 106 -8.78 -8.37 8.79
CA ALA A 106 -8.26 -8.18 10.15
C ALA A 106 -8.02 -6.70 10.45
N ARG A 107 -7.79 -6.38 11.72
CA ARG A 107 -7.12 -5.14 12.11
C ARG A 107 -5.62 -5.33 11.98
N VAL A 108 -4.89 -4.32 11.49
CA VAL A 108 -3.44 -4.43 11.27
C VAL A 108 -2.69 -4.69 12.57
N GLU A 109 -3.17 -4.16 13.69
CA GLU A 109 -2.59 -4.34 15.03
C GLU A 109 -2.58 -5.81 15.49
N SER A 110 -3.45 -6.66 14.92
CA SER A 110 -3.49 -8.08 15.22
C SER A 110 -2.53 -8.92 14.36
N LEU A 111 -1.88 -8.31 13.36
CA LEU A 111 -0.96 -9.01 12.47
C LEU A 111 0.47 -8.94 13.01
N THR A 112 1.19 -10.05 12.82
CA THR A 112 2.61 -10.14 13.15
C THR A 112 3.42 -10.39 11.88
N GLY A 113 4.61 -9.76 11.82
CA GLY A 113 5.52 -9.88 10.68
C GLY A 113 6.29 -11.20 10.61
N PRO A 114 7.42 -11.20 9.93
CA PRO A 114 8.08 -10.02 9.39
C PRO A 114 7.62 -9.65 7.97
N TYR A 115 7.31 -8.37 7.74
CA TYR A 115 7.13 -7.81 6.41
C TYR A 115 8.29 -6.86 6.09
N ALA A 116 8.95 -7.06 4.95
CA ALA A 116 10.03 -6.20 4.50
C ALA A 116 9.54 -4.80 4.13
N VAL A 117 8.31 -4.72 3.62
CA VAL A 117 7.64 -3.46 3.30
C VAL A 117 6.23 -3.46 3.88
N VAL A 118 5.85 -2.37 4.55
CA VAL A 118 4.46 -2.10 4.93
C VAL A 118 4.03 -0.85 4.20
N SER A 119 3.05 -0.97 3.29
CA SER A 119 2.54 0.13 2.48
C SER A 119 1.18 0.61 2.95
N SER A 120 0.86 1.85 2.63
CA SER A 120 -0.49 2.40 2.76
C SER A 120 -0.73 3.53 1.77
N ARG A 121 -2.01 3.73 1.41
CA ARG A 121 -2.49 4.87 0.64
C ARG A 121 -3.81 5.36 1.22
N ALA A 122 -3.89 6.67 1.55
CA ALA A 122 -5.10 7.28 2.10
C ALA A 122 -5.70 6.52 3.31
N PHE A 123 -4.85 6.00 4.18
CA PHE A 123 -5.24 5.15 5.32
C PHE A 123 -5.37 5.96 6.61
N ALA A 124 -4.27 6.55 7.10
CA ALA A 124 -4.20 7.27 8.37
C ALA A 124 -3.07 8.30 8.34
N ALA A 125 -2.94 9.10 9.39
CA ALA A 125 -1.73 9.88 9.62
C ALA A 125 -0.50 8.98 9.80
N LEU A 126 0.70 9.51 9.52
CA LEU A 126 1.94 8.71 9.60
C LEU A 126 2.17 8.12 11.00
N ALA A 127 1.84 8.87 12.05
CA ALA A 127 2.00 8.41 13.43
C ALA A 127 1.13 7.17 13.72
N ASP A 128 -0.16 7.21 13.36
CA ASP A 128 -1.09 6.09 13.53
C ASP A 128 -0.69 4.90 12.66
N PHE A 129 -0.35 5.16 11.39
CA PHE A 129 0.07 4.12 10.46
C PHE A 129 1.28 3.34 10.98
N THR A 130 2.32 4.03 11.44
CA THR A 130 3.53 3.39 11.96
C THR A 130 3.29 2.70 13.29
N ALA A 131 2.52 3.30 14.20
CA ALA A 131 2.19 2.71 15.50
C ALA A 131 1.35 1.43 15.34
N TRP A 132 0.27 1.48 14.56
CA TRP A 132 -0.65 0.33 14.40
C TRP A 132 -0.03 -0.85 13.64
N SER A 133 0.91 -0.59 12.73
CA SER A 133 1.58 -1.65 11.96
C SER A 133 2.96 -2.05 12.50
N ARG A 134 3.33 -1.56 13.69
CA ARG A 134 4.65 -1.80 14.29
C ARG A 134 4.97 -3.28 14.49
N SER A 135 3.99 -4.11 14.87
CA SER A 135 4.17 -5.55 15.08
C SER A 135 4.33 -6.33 13.76
N ALA A 136 3.91 -5.75 12.65
CA ALA A 136 3.96 -6.39 11.34
C ALA A 136 5.29 -6.14 10.61
N ILE A 137 5.93 -4.99 10.80
CA ILE A 137 7.15 -4.63 10.07
C ILE A 137 8.37 -5.40 10.59
N ALA A 138 9.25 -5.80 9.67
CA ALA A 138 10.55 -6.39 10.01
C ALA A 138 11.47 -5.36 10.66
N ALA A 139 12.45 -5.82 11.44
CA ALA A 139 13.40 -4.94 12.13
C ALA A 139 14.24 -4.07 11.16
N ASP A 140 14.48 -4.58 9.96
CA ASP A 140 15.15 -3.91 8.84
C ASP A 140 14.18 -3.51 7.71
N GLY A 141 12.88 -3.65 7.95
CA GLY A 141 11.84 -3.28 7.00
C GLY A 141 11.63 -1.77 6.87
N VAL A 142 10.79 -1.40 5.92
CA VAL A 142 10.42 -0.01 5.68
C VAL A 142 8.92 0.19 5.57
N TRP A 143 8.43 1.34 6.01
CA TRP A 143 7.10 1.82 5.65
C TRP A 143 7.18 2.64 4.36
N LEU A 144 6.22 2.40 3.48
CA LEU A 144 5.99 3.11 2.23
C LEU A 144 4.61 3.77 2.30
N ALA A 145 4.56 5.03 2.71
CA ALA A 145 3.31 5.78 2.80
C ALA A 145 3.10 6.65 1.57
N MET A 146 2.09 6.31 0.75
CA MET A 146 1.69 7.14 -0.39
C MET A 146 0.83 8.30 0.11
N LYS A 147 1.27 9.52 -0.16
CA LYS A 147 0.62 10.76 0.25
C LYS A 147 0.37 11.67 -0.97
N GLY A 148 -0.50 12.67 -0.78
CA GLY A 148 -0.68 13.77 -1.70
C GLY A 148 0.55 14.68 -1.71
N LYS A 149 0.41 15.91 -1.24
CA LYS A 149 1.57 16.78 -0.97
C LYS A 149 2.42 16.21 0.16
N GLN A 150 3.67 16.67 0.25
CA GLN A 150 4.55 16.34 1.38
C GLN A 150 3.86 16.70 2.70
N PRO A 151 3.72 15.75 3.63
CA PRO A 151 2.95 15.95 4.86
C PRO A 151 3.84 16.42 6.02
N ASP A 152 4.36 17.65 5.94
CA ASP A 152 5.32 18.19 6.91
C ASP A 152 4.80 18.15 8.35
N ASP A 153 3.52 18.47 8.57
CA ASP A 153 2.89 18.42 9.89
C ASP A 153 2.82 16.98 10.44
N GLU A 154 2.50 16.00 9.58
CA GLU A 154 2.47 14.59 9.98
C GLU A 154 3.89 14.06 10.27
N ILE A 155 4.89 14.51 9.51
CA ILE A 155 6.30 14.17 9.74
C ILE A 155 6.78 14.73 11.09
N ALA A 156 6.41 15.98 11.39
CA ALA A 156 6.76 16.63 12.67
C ALA A 156 6.06 15.96 13.87
N ALA A 157 4.90 15.36 13.67
CA ALA A 157 4.12 14.67 14.71
C ALA A 157 4.53 13.20 14.93
N LEU A 158 5.52 12.67 14.18
CA LEU A 158 5.98 11.30 14.35
C LEU A 158 6.64 11.08 15.71
N ASP A 159 6.34 9.94 16.32
CA ASP A 159 7.09 9.47 17.49
C ASP A 159 8.47 8.98 17.04
N ALA A 160 9.48 9.77 17.42
CA ALA A 160 10.87 9.48 17.09
C ALA A 160 11.40 8.18 17.73
N GLN A 161 10.68 7.57 18.67
CA GLN A 161 11.00 6.26 19.23
C GLN A 161 10.41 5.10 18.42
N ILE A 162 9.43 5.37 17.56
CA ILE A 162 8.77 4.36 16.75
C ILE A 162 9.34 4.33 15.33
N ALA A 163 9.39 5.49 14.67
CA ALA A 163 9.73 5.60 13.26
C ALA A 163 10.55 6.84 12.92
N GLN A 164 11.39 6.72 11.92
CA GLN A 164 12.18 7.81 11.35
C GLN A 164 11.96 7.92 9.86
N VAL A 165 11.59 9.10 9.37
CA VAL A 165 11.61 9.40 7.94
C VAL A 165 13.05 9.49 7.47
N PHE A 166 13.39 8.78 6.40
CA PHE A 166 14.73 8.86 5.82
C PHE A 166 14.71 9.37 4.38
N HIS A 167 13.54 9.37 3.72
CA HIS A 167 13.41 9.92 2.38
C HIS A 167 11.95 10.30 2.09
N VAL A 168 11.75 11.40 1.36
CA VAL A 168 10.48 11.78 0.75
C VAL A 168 10.71 11.88 -0.75
N GLU A 169 10.05 11.01 -1.50
CA GLU A 169 10.23 10.90 -2.95
C GLU A 169 8.99 11.45 -3.67
N PRO A 170 9.11 12.54 -4.46
CA PRO A 170 8.00 13.03 -5.27
C PRO A 170 7.66 12.04 -6.38
N LEU A 171 6.36 11.90 -6.66
CA LEU A 171 5.86 11.05 -7.74
C LEU A 171 5.18 11.91 -8.82
N THR A 172 5.42 11.55 -10.07
CA THR A 172 4.70 12.09 -11.21
C THR A 172 3.68 11.08 -11.70
N VAL A 173 2.40 11.46 -11.67
CA VAL A 173 1.30 10.62 -12.16
C VAL A 173 0.78 11.20 -13.47
N PRO A 174 0.92 10.49 -14.61
CA PRO A 174 0.44 10.98 -15.90
C PRO A 174 -1.05 11.29 -15.88
N GLY A 175 -1.43 12.47 -16.36
CA GLY A 175 -2.84 12.90 -16.42
C GLY A 175 -3.45 13.32 -15.09
N LEU A 176 -2.65 13.44 -14.02
CA LEU A 176 -3.09 13.92 -12.71
C LEU A 176 -2.36 15.22 -12.36
N ASP A 177 -3.09 16.33 -12.37
CA ASP A 177 -2.59 17.64 -11.92
C ASP A 177 -2.73 17.76 -10.39
N ALA A 178 -1.97 16.93 -9.67
CA ALA A 178 -1.92 16.95 -8.21
C ALA A 178 -0.59 16.39 -7.72
N GLN A 179 -0.07 17.00 -6.67
CA GLN A 179 1.15 16.50 -6.03
C GLN A 179 0.95 15.10 -5.46
N ARG A 180 1.99 14.28 -5.61
CA ARG A 180 2.08 12.95 -5.02
C ARG A 180 3.49 12.71 -4.51
N CYS A 181 3.60 12.01 -3.39
CA CYS A 181 4.90 11.56 -2.88
C CYS A 181 4.79 10.22 -2.15
N ILE A 182 5.93 9.58 -1.99
CA ILE A 182 6.12 8.50 -1.03
C ILE A 182 6.92 9.06 0.15
N VAL A 183 6.41 8.83 1.35
CA VAL A 183 7.20 9.01 2.57
C VAL A 183 7.75 7.65 2.96
N TRP A 184 9.07 7.54 2.96
CA TRP A 184 9.80 6.36 3.37
C TRP A 184 10.23 6.48 4.83
N LEU A 185 9.82 5.51 5.65
CA LEU A 185 10.19 5.48 7.06
C LEU A 185 10.82 4.12 7.41
N ARG A 186 11.62 4.10 8.46
CA ARG A 186 12.19 2.88 9.03
C ARG A 186 11.91 2.80 10.53
N PRO A 187 11.83 1.59 11.09
CA PRO A 187 11.73 1.40 12.53
C PRO A 187 12.94 1.97 13.24
N VAL A 188 12.71 2.62 14.39
CA VAL A 188 13.78 2.96 15.30
C VAL A 188 14.10 1.72 16.12
N ARG A 189 15.35 1.29 16.10
CA ARG A 189 15.81 0.16 16.90
C ARG A 189 15.91 0.59 18.36
N ALA A 190 15.35 -0.22 19.24
CA ALA A 190 15.69 -0.08 20.66
C ALA A 190 17.20 -0.32 20.82
N ALA A 191 17.85 0.59 21.55
CA ALA A 191 19.26 0.49 21.87
C ALA A 191 19.54 -0.70 22.80
#